data_678de593b12380c5be4df11ec26413fb
#
_entry.id   678de593b12380c5be4df11ec26413fb
#
_cell.length_a   1.000
_cell.length_b   1.000
_cell.length_c   1.000
_cell.angle_alpha   90.00
_cell.angle_beta   90.00
_cell.angle_gamma   90.00
#
_symmetry.space_group_name_H-M   'P 1'
#
loop_
_entity.id
_entity.type
_entity.pdbx_description
1 polymer ?
#
loop_
_entity_poly.entity_id
_entity_poly.type
_entity_poly.pdbx_seq_one_letter_code
_entity_poly.pdbx_strand_id
1 'polypeptide(L)'
;MRLTELLNKDEVTISCELFPPKQGAQLENYKNIVKDMAALKPAYMSVTYGATGGTSDYTVKLAEEVRNNNIPALAHLTCASSTREKVASVIEELKAANIENILALRGDIPANADFPLPDQYKHASELIADIKAQGDFCIGGACYPEGHPEAATIFEDLDHLKEKVDAGCEFLTTQMFFDNNILYNFMYKALKKGIDVPIVAGIMPVTNASQIKRIT
;
A
#
# COMPACT_ATOMS: atom_id res chain seq x y z
N MET A 1 7.64 -10.70 -10.62
CA MET A 1 6.64 -11.67 -10.09
C MET A 1 5.48 -10.87 -9.53
N ARG A 2 4.27 -11.12 -10.01
CA ARG A 2 3.04 -10.48 -9.52
C ARG A 2 2.67 -11.05 -8.15
N LEU A 3 2.25 -10.19 -7.23
CA LEU A 3 1.87 -10.65 -5.88
C LEU A 3 0.63 -11.55 -5.88
N THR A 4 -0.27 -11.39 -6.81
CA THR A 4 -1.43 -12.29 -6.96
C THR A 4 -1.02 -13.75 -7.19
N GLU A 5 0.15 -14.02 -7.80
CA GLU A 5 0.69 -15.38 -7.97
C GLU A 5 1.15 -15.98 -6.62
N LEU A 6 1.55 -15.14 -5.67
CA LEU A 6 1.95 -15.56 -4.31
C LEU A 6 0.74 -15.72 -3.40
N LEU A 7 -0.22 -14.78 -3.49
CA LEU A 7 -1.37 -14.70 -2.59
C LEU A 7 -2.44 -15.76 -2.86
N ASN A 8 -2.44 -16.37 -4.05
CA ASN A 8 -3.37 -17.44 -4.44
C ASN A 8 -2.87 -18.86 -4.10
N LYS A 9 -1.83 -18.98 -3.28
CA LYS A 9 -1.32 -20.27 -2.82
C LYS A 9 -1.99 -20.69 -1.50
N ASP A 10 -2.15 -22.01 -1.29
CA ASP A 10 -2.66 -22.57 -0.04
C ASP A 10 -1.63 -22.57 1.12
N GLU A 11 -0.66 -21.64 1.07
CA GLU A 11 0.40 -21.54 2.06
C GLU A 11 0.33 -20.17 2.76
N VAL A 12 0.64 -20.16 4.05
CA VAL A 12 0.78 -18.90 4.79
C VAL A 12 2.02 -18.16 4.29
N THR A 13 1.83 -16.95 3.78
CA THR A 13 2.90 -16.07 3.34
C THR A 13 3.11 -14.95 4.34
N ILE A 14 4.39 -14.61 4.60
CA ILE A 14 4.76 -13.50 5.49
C ILE A 14 5.50 -12.47 4.65
N SER A 15 5.08 -11.23 4.75
CA SER A 15 5.75 -10.07 4.15
C SER A 15 6.22 -9.10 5.21
N CYS A 16 7.15 -8.21 4.83
CA CYS A 16 7.66 -7.16 5.69
C CYS A 16 7.47 -5.81 5.02
N GLU A 17 7.13 -4.80 5.82
CA GLU A 17 7.00 -3.43 5.36
C GLU A 17 8.24 -2.61 5.76
N LEU A 18 8.80 -1.89 4.81
CA LEU A 18 9.95 -1.01 4.97
C LEU A 18 9.52 0.45 4.92
N PHE A 19 10.01 1.23 5.86
CA PHE A 19 9.79 2.66 5.93
C PHE A 19 11.02 3.39 5.38
N PRO A 20 10.91 4.16 4.27
CA PRO A 20 12.02 4.94 3.76
C PRO A 20 12.57 5.90 4.81
N PRO A 21 13.88 6.21 4.76
CA PRO A 21 14.48 7.17 5.67
C PRO A 21 13.87 8.56 5.49
N LYS A 22 13.85 9.34 6.55
CA LYS A 22 13.61 10.78 6.44
C LYS A 22 14.74 11.43 5.63
N GLN A 23 14.43 12.56 4.95
CA GLN A 23 15.43 13.29 4.16
C GLN A 23 16.73 13.51 4.94
N GLY A 24 17.88 13.29 4.28
CA GLY A 24 19.20 13.45 4.87
C GLY A 24 19.77 12.22 5.58
N ALA A 25 19.02 11.13 5.74
CA ALA A 25 19.56 9.88 6.27
C ALA A 25 20.39 9.14 5.18
N GLN A 26 21.41 8.43 5.60
CA GLN A 26 22.27 7.67 4.70
C GLN A 26 21.51 6.49 4.09
N LEU A 27 21.21 6.56 2.81
CA LEU A 27 20.53 5.50 2.05
C LEU A 27 21.27 4.16 2.14
N GLU A 28 22.61 4.21 2.29
CA GLU A 28 23.46 3.03 2.39
C GLU A 28 23.12 2.14 3.60
N ASN A 29 22.74 2.73 4.73
CA ASN A 29 22.30 1.96 5.90
C ASN A 29 21.01 1.17 5.60
N TYR A 30 20.14 1.71 4.75
CA TYR A 30 18.90 1.04 4.36
C TYR A 30 19.13 -0.13 3.42
N LYS A 31 20.14 -0.08 2.56
CA LYS A 31 20.53 -1.24 1.73
C LYS A 31 20.95 -2.43 2.60
N ASN A 32 21.69 -2.18 3.69
CA ASN A 32 22.03 -3.24 4.64
C ASN A 32 20.78 -3.81 5.32
N ILE A 33 19.83 -2.97 5.74
CA ILE A 33 18.56 -3.41 6.32
C ILE A 33 17.76 -4.26 5.30
N VAL A 34 17.67 -3.83 4.05
CA VAL A 34 17.00 -4.59 2.98
C VAL A 34 17.66 -5.95 2.81
N LYS A 35 18.99 -6.00 2.78
CA LYS A 35 19.77 -7.25 2.65
C LYS A 35 19.53 -8.19 3.83
N ASP A 36 19.57 -7.68 5.06
CA ASP A 36 19.35 -8.46 6.27
C ASP A 36 17.91 -9.02 6.32
N MET A 37 16.93 -8.19 5.94
CA MET A 37 15.54 -8.63 5.85
C MET A 37 15.33 -9.64 4.71
N ALA A 38 15.96 -9.46 3.57
CA ALA A 38 15.89 -10.41 2.45
C ALA A 38 16.48 -11.79 2.82
N ALA A 39 17.48 -11.83 3.72
CA ALA A 39 18.04 -13.08 4.22
C ALA A 39 17.02 -13.93 5.01
N LEU A 40 15.98 -13.31 5.55
CA LEU A 40 14.84 -13.99 6.21
C LEU A 40 13.86 -14.60 5.21
N LYS A 41 14.01 -14.33 3.91
CA LYS A 41 13.19 -14.83 2.80
C LYS A 41 11.70 -14.55 2.97
N PRO A 42 11.29 -13.29 3.22
CA PRO A 42 9.87 -12.95 3.18
C PRO A 42 9.31 -13.22 1.78
N ALA A 43 8.01 -13.47 1.69
CA ALA A 43 7.33 -13.71 0.41
C ALA A 43 7.42 -12.48 -0.51
N TYR A 44 7.36 -11.29 0.06
CA TYR A 44 7.62 -10.00 -0.59
C TYR A 44 7.97 -8.94 0.46
N MET A 45 8.48 -7.80 0.03
CA MET A 45 8.64 -6.63 0.89
C MET A 45 7.92 -5.42 0.28
N SER A 46 7.15 -4.71 1.11
CA SER A 46 6.54 -3.45 0.73
C SER A 46 7.39 -2.26 1.17
N VAL A 47 7.34 -1.19 0.41
CA VAL A 47 8.07 0.06 0.70
C VAL A 47 7.06 1.20 0.76
N THR A 48 6.95 1.84 1.93
CA THR A 48 5.99 2.92 2.15
C THR A 48 6.34 4.16 1.32
N TYR A 49 5.31 4.94 0.99
CA TYR A 49 5.45 6.23 0.33
C TYR A 49 5.42 7.33 1.40
N GLY A 50 6.40 8.21 1.40
CA GLY A 50 6.46 9.24 2.44
C GLY A 50 5.37 10.28 2.28
N ALA A 51 4.65 10.55 3.37
CA ALA A 51 3.51 11.46 3.43
C ALA A 51 3.83 12.93 3.05
N THR A 52 5.10 13.32 3.03
CA THR A 52 5.53 14.72 2.81
C THR A 52 6.06 14.99 1.40
N GLY A 53 5.85 14.10 0.43
CA GLY A 53 6.22 14.32 -0.99
C GLY A 53 7.73 14.30 -1.30
N GLY A 54 8.60 14.43 -0.31
CA GLY A 54 10.05 14.47 -0.49
C GLY A 54 10.75 13.10 -0.44
N THR A 55 10.00 12.02 -0.26
CA THR A 55 10.55 10.65 -0.12
C THR A 55 10.14 9.73 -1.27
N SER A 56 9.42 10.20 -2.28
CA SER A 56 9.04 9.42 -3.46
C SER A 56 10.24 8.76 -4.13
N ASP A 57 11.32 9.52 -4.31
CA ASP A 57 12.56 9.03 -4.91
C ASP A 57 13.22 7.90 -4.09
N TYR A 58 13.03 7.90 -2.77
CA TYR A 58 13.53 6.82 -1.92
C TYR A 58 12.66 5.56 -2.02
N THR A 59 11.36 5.71 -2.22
CA THR A 59 10.45 4.56 -2.38
C THR A 59 10.85 3.73 -3.60
N VAL A 60 11.05 4.36 -4.75
CA VAL A 60 11.46 3.66 -5.98
C VAL A 60 12.82 3.00 -5.80
N LYS A 61 13.83 3.73 -5.28
CA LYS A 61 15.18 3.19 -5.04
C LYS A 61 15.20 2.01 -4.07
N LEU A 62 14.41 2.06 -3.00
CA LEU A 62 14.33 0.95 -2.05
C LEU A 62 13.56 -0.24 -2.62
N ALA A 63 12.50 -0.01 -3.39
CA ALA A 63 11.79 -1.08 -4.09
C ALA A 63 12.71 -1.78 -5.11
N GLU A 64 13.54 -1.01 -5.81
CA GLU A 64 14.59 -1.56 -6.69
C GLU A 64 15.62 -2.37 -5.90
N GLU A 65 16.06 -1.89 -4.74
CA GLU A 65 17.01 -2.62 -3.86
C GLU A 65 16.39 -3.94 -3.36
N VAL A 66 15.11 -3.94 -2.96
CA VAL A 66 14.36 -5.16 -2.61
C VAL A 66 14.39 -6.16 -3.75
N ARG A 67 14.03 -5.72 -4.97
CA ARG A 67 14.05 -6.54 -6.18
C ARG A 67 15.44 -7.09 -6.50
N ASN A 68 16.50 -6.27 -6.33
CA ASN A 68 17.88 -6.67 -6.57
C ASN A 68 18.38 -7.73 -5.57
N ASN A 69 17.72 -7.86 -4.42
CA ASN A 69 17.92 -8.96 -3.46
C ASN A 69 17.04 -10.18 -3.73
N ASN A 70 16.44 -10.28 -4.93
CA ASN A 70 15.55 -11.38 -5.38
C ASN A 70 14.28 -11.56 -4.54
N ILE A 71 13.80 -10.50 -3.92
CA ILE A 71 12.51 -10.47 -3.23
C ILE A 71 11.52 -9.64 -4.08
N PRO A 72 10.28 -10.10 -4.30
CA PRO A 72 9.25 -9.30 -4.94
C PRO A 72 9.02 -8.01 -4.16
N ALA A 73 9.02 -6.87 -4.85
CA ALA A 73 8.80 -5.56 -4.25
C ALA A 73 7.36 -5.10 -4.49
N LEU A 74 6.77 -4.49 -3.47
CA LEU A 74 5.49 -3.77 -3.53
C LEU A 74 5.76 -2.30 -3.19
N ALA A 75 5.67 -1.42 -4.17
CA ALA A 75 5.84 0.02 -3.95
C ALA A 75 4.49 0.65 -3.55
N HIS A 76 4.46 1.38 -2.43
CA HIS A 76 3.31 2.23 -2.15
C HIS A 76 3.34 3.47 -3.05
N LEU A 77 2.17 3.93 -3.47
CA LEU A 77 1.99 5.17 -4.23
C LEU A 77 0.78 5.91 -3.68
N THR A 78 0.98 7.14 -3.21
CA THR A 78 -0.09 7.98 -2.66
C THR A 78 -0.40 9.15 -3.59
N CYS A 79 -1.65 9.59 -3.62
CA CYS A 79 -2.10 10.65 -4.50
C CYS A 79 -2.52 11.96 -3.80
N ALA A 80 -2.80 11.96 -2.50
CA ALA A 80 -3.33 13.14 -1.80
C ALA A 80 -2.40 14.38 -1.81
N SER A 81 -1.09 14.15 -1.87
CA SER A 81 -0.09 15.23 -1.90
C SER A 81 0.61 15.41 -3.25
N SER A 82 0.07 14.78 -4.33
CA SER A 82 0.72 14.71 -5.62
C SER A 82 -0.24 15.14 -6.74
N THR A 83 0.29 15.84 -7.74
CA THR A 83 -0.42 16.08 -9.00
C THR A 83 -0.47 14.81 -9.85
N ARG A 84 -1.40 14.75 -10.80
CA ARG A 84 -1.47 13.65 -11.79
C ARG A 84 -0.18 13.50 -12.58
N GLU A 85 0.46 14.62 -12.93
CA GLU A 85 1.76 14.63 -13.62
C GLU A 85 2.87 13.99 -12.77
N LYS A 86 2.95 14.33 -11.47
CA LYS A 86 3.93 13.72 -10.54
C LYS A 86 3.68 12.22 -10.39
N VAL A 87 2.43 11.80 -10.26
CA VAL A 87 2.06 10.38 -10.17
C VAL A 87 2.50 9.64 -11.45
N ALA A 88 2.22 10.20 -12.64
CA ALA A 88 2.65 9.61 -13.90
C ALA A 88 4.18 9.46 -13.99
N SER A 89 4.93 10.48 -13.54
CA SER A 89 6.40 10.41 -13.46
C SER A 89 6.86 9.25 -12.58
N VAL A 90 6.25 9.07 -11.40
CA VAL A 90 6.62 7.96 -10.49
C VAL A 90 6.26 6.60 -11.08
N ILE A 91 5.15 6.47 -11.79
CA ILE A 91 4.78 5.24 -12.50
C ILE A 91 5.85 4.89 -13.56
N GLU A 92 6.34 5.86 -14.32
CA GLU A 92 7.42 5.62 -15.29
C GLU A 92 8.73 5.23 -14.59
N GLU A 93 9.06 5.83 -13.46
CA GLU A 93 10.22 5.44 -12.65
C GLU A 93 10.10 3.99 -12.13
N LEU A 94 8.90 3.57 -11.67
CA LEU A 94 8.63 2.20 -11.25
C LEU A 94 8.76 1.20 -12.40
N LYS A 95 8.28 1.55 -13.60
CA LYS A 95 8.48 0.74 -14.82
C LYS A 95 9.96 0.58 -15.15
N ALA A 96 10.71 1.69 -15.14
CA ALA A 96 12.14 1.67 -15.42
C ALA A 96 12.92 0.81 -14.43
N ALA A 97 12.50 0.78 -13.16
CA ALA A 97 13.03 -0.07 -12.10
C ALA A 97 12.50 -1.52 -12.16
N ASN A 98 11.66 -1.88 -13.14
CA ASN A 98 10.99 -3.18 -13.25
C ASN A 98 10.23 -3.58 -11.97
N ILE A 99 9.52 -2.64 -11.36
CA ILE A 99 8.60 -2.88 -10.24
C ILE A 99 7.23 -3.19 -10.83
N GLU A 100 6.73 -4.38 -10.52
CA GLU A 100 5.48 -4.91 -11.10
C GLU A 100 4.27 -4.73 -10.17
N ASN A 101 4.49 -4.40 -8.88
CA ASN A 101 3.42 -4.36 -7.88
C ASN A 101 3.35 -2.98 -7.22
N ILE A 102 2.15 -2.41 -7.19
CA ILE A 102 1.89 -1.08 -6.61
C ILE A 102 0.74 -1.19 -5.60
N LEU A 103 0.94 -0.68 -4.39
CA LEU A 103 -0.13 -0.44 -3.43
C LEU A 103 -0.63 1.00 -3.62
N ALA A 104 -1.78 1.13 -4.26
CA ALA A 104 -2.39 2.42 -4.57
C ALA A 104 -3.20 2.94 -3.39
N LEU A 105 -2.80 4.08 -2.86
CA LEU A 105 -3.36 4.69 -1.66
C LEU A 105 -3.79 6.13 -1.96
N ARG A 106 -4.83 6.61 -1.28
CA ARG A 106 -5.08 8.05 -1.28
C ARG A 106 -3.96 8.77 -0.52
N GLY A 107 -3.59 8.25 0.62
CA GLY A 107 -2.73 8.91 1.60
C GLY A 107 -3.51 9.87 2.49
N ASP A 108 -2.83 10.41 3.50
CA ASP A 108 -3.40 11.37 4.43
C ASP A 108 -3.47 12.76 3.80
N ILE A 109 -4.59 13.45 4.01
CA ILE A 109 -4.75 14.83 3.57
C ILE A 109 -4.04 15.72 4.60
N PRO A 110 -3.04 16.54 4.20
CA PRO A 110 -2.36 17.42 5.13
C PRO A 110 -3.34 18.38 5.79
N ALA A 111 -3.16 18.64 7.09
CA ALA A 111 -3.98 19.63 7.81
C ALA A 111 -3.88 20.98 7.10
N ASN A 112 -5.02 21.63 6.86
CA ASN A 112 -5.16 22.90 6.15
C ASN A 112 -4.77 22.90 4.65
N ALA A 113 -4.72 21.72 4.01
CA ALA A 113 -4.56 21.66 2.56
C ALA A 113 -5.91 21.85 1.86
N ASP A 114 -5.93 22.63 0.78
CA ASP A 114 -7.03 22.59 -0.18
C ASP A 114 -6.94 21.26 -0.95
N PHE A 115 -7.87 20.37 -0.67
CA PHE A 115 -7.89 19.05 -1.28
C PHE A 115 -9.32 18.63 -1.70
N PRO A 116 -9.49 18.08 -2.89
CA PRO A 116 -8.47 17.97 -3.95
C PRO A 116 -8.31 19.25 -4.77
N LEU A 117 -7.09 19.52 -5.23
CA LEU A 117 -6.88 20.49 -6.30
C LEU A 117 -7.36 19.90 -7.65
N PRO A 118 -7.64 20.75 -8.67
CA PRO A 118 -8.21 20.29 -9.95
C PRO A 118 -7.37 19.22 -10.69
N ASP A 119 -6.06 19.21 -10.46
CA ASP A 119 -5.10 18.28 -11.06
C ASP A 119 -4.71 17.09 -10.16
N GLN A 120 -5.43 16.89 -9.06
CA GLN A 120 -5.23 15.78 -8.12
C GLN A 120 -6.30 14.71 -8.25
N TYR A 121 -6.01 13.54 -7.69
CA TYR A 121 -6.97 12.47 -7.51
C TYR A 121 -7.72 12.68 -6.18
N LYS A 122 -9.03 12.52 -6.22
CA LYS A 122 -9.86 12.62 -5.01
C LYS A 122 -9.82 11.32 -4.20
N HIS A 123 -9.81 10.17 -4.88
CA HIS A 123 -9.90 8.86 -4.28
C HIS A 123 -8.85 7.90 -4.84
N ALA A 124 -8.51 6.86 -4.06
CA ALA A 124 -7.60 5.81 -4.51
C ALA A 124 -8.13 5.01 -5.72
N SER A 125 -9.46 4.91 -5.89
CA SER A 125 -10.07 4.26 -7.06
C SER A 125 -9.71 4.95 -8.38
N GLU A 126 -9.63 6.29 -8.39
CA GLU A 126 -9.18 7.04 -9.57
C GLU A 126 -7.69 6.78 -9.88
N LEU A 127 -6.85 6.72 -8.83
CA LEU A 127 -5.44 6.38 -8.97
C LEU A 127 -5.27 4.96 -9.52
N ILE A 128 -6.03 3.97 -9.01
CA ILE A 128 -6.01 2.59 -9.48
C ILE A 128 -6.36 2.51 -10.97
N ALA A 129 -7.43 3.18 -11.39
CA ALA A 129 -7.83 3.21 -12.79
C ALA A 129 -6.74 3.81 -13.69
N ASP A 130 -6.07 4.86 -13.23
CA ASP A 130 -5.00 5.52 -14.00
C ASP A 130 -3.73 4.65 -14.06
N ILE A 131 -3.31 4.02 -12.96
CA ILE A 131 -2.20 3.04 -12.97
C ILE A 131 -2.49 1.91 -13.96
N LYS A 132 -3.73 1.36 -13.92
CA LYS A 132 -4.16 0.29 -14.84
C LYS A 132 -4.09 0.70 -16.31
N ALA A 133 -4.43 1.95 -16.61
CA ALA A 133 -4.36 2.49 -17.98
C ALA A 133 -2.91 2.70 -18.45
N GLN A 134 -1.97 2.92 -17.53
CA GLN A 134 -0.58 3.22 -17.87
C GLN A 134 0.30 1.97 -18.00
N GLY A 135 -0.08 0.81 -17.44
CA GLY A 135 0.76 -0.39 -17.56
C GLY A 135 0.16 -1.64 -16.93
N ASP A 136 0.84 -2.77 -17.16
CA ASP A 136 0.45 -4.06 -16.60
C ASP A 136 1.03 -4.25 -15.17
N PHE A 137 0.49 -3.50 -14.21
CA PHE A 137 0.83 -3.63 -12.81
C PHE A 137 -0.13 -4.55 -12.07
N CYS A 138 0.38 -5.27 -11.08
CA CYS A 138 -0.41 -5.89 -10.02
C CYS A 138 -0.73 -4.82 -8.98
N ILE A 139 -2.00 -4.45 -8.85
CA ILE A 139 -2.41 -3.30 -8.05
C ILE A 139 -3.11 -3.76 -6.78
N GLY A 140 -2.57 -3.35 -5.63
CA GLY A 140 -3.21 -3.51 -4.32
C GLY A 140 -3.89 -2.23 -3.84
N GLY A 141 -4.83 -2.39 -2.91
CA GLY A 141 -5.49 -1.28 -2.23
C GLY A 141 -5.55 -1.49 -0.72
N ALA A 142 -5.74 -0.42 0.04
CA ALA A 142 -5.98 -0.52 1.47
C ALA A 142 -7.45 -0.79 1.78
N CYS A 143 -7.71 -1.57 2.85
CA CYS A 143 -9.02 -1.77 3.43
C CYS A 143 -8.97 -1.65 4.95
N TYR A 144 -10.11 -1.38 5.57
CA TYR A 144 -10.21 -1.07 6.98
C TYR A 144 -11.19 -2.03 7.66
N PRO A 145 -10.70 -3.04 8.41
CA PRO A 145 -11.59 -3.98 9.10
C PRO A 145 -12.55 -3.31 10.09
N GLU A 146 -12.14 -2.22 10.72
CA GLU A 146 -12.94 -1.42 11.65
C GLU A 146 -13.77 -0.32 10.98
N GLY A 147 -13.63 -0.15 9.65
CA GLY A 147 -14.21 0.94 8.86
C GLY A 147 -13.28 2.13 8.72
N HIS A 148 -13.34 2.81 7.59
CA HIS A 148 -12.55 4.02 7.34
C HIS A 148 -13.07 5.18 8.20
N PRO A 149 -12.19 5.96 8.89
CA PRO A 149 -12.61 7.05 9.78
C PRO A 149 -13.48 8.14 9.12
N GLU A 150 -13.32 8.35 7.82
CA GLU A 150 -14.09 9.33 7.06
C GLU A 150 -15.40 8.80 6.47
N ALA A 151 -15.64 7.49 6.51
CA ALA A 151 -16.90 6.91 6.04
C ALA A 151 -17.97 7.05 7.11
N ALA A 152 -19.19 7.45 6.72
CA ALA A 152 -20.30 7.60 7.67
C ALA A 152 -20.76 6.25 8.23
N THR A 153 -20.58 5.17 7.48
CA THR A 153 -20.92 3.79 7.88
C THR A 153 -19.96 2.78 7.29
N ILE A 154 -19.88 1.60 7.91
CA ILE A 154 -19.10 0.47 7.37
C ILE A 154 -19.63 -0.01 6.01
N PHE A 155 -20.90 0.23 5.71
CA PHE A 155 -21.48 -0.14 4.41
C PHE A 155 -21.01 0.81 3.30
N GLU A 156 -20.93 2.09 3.59
CA GLU A 156 -20.36 3.10 2.68
C GLU A 156 -18.87 2.82 2.41
N ASP A 157 -18.09 2.47 3.45
CA ASP A 157 -16.69 2.08 3.28
C ASP A 157 -16.55 0.85 2.37
N LEU A 158 -17.44 -0.14 2.51
CA LEU A 158 -17.47 -1.30 1.63
C LEU A 158 -17.91 -0.95 0.19
N ASP A 159 -18.75 0.06 -0.01
CA ASP A 159 -19.08 0.58 -1.35
C ASP A 159 -17.82 1.18 -2.01
N HIS A 160 -17.10 2.03 -1.30
CA HIS A 160 -15.84 2.60 -1.77
C HIS A 160 -14.76 1.52 -2.00
N LEU A 161 -14.75 0.47 -1.18
CA LEU A 161 -13.83 -0.65 -1.36
C LEU A 161 -14.16 -1.43 -2.64
N LYS A 162 -15.45 -1.64 -2.91
CA LYS A 162 -15.90 -2.27 -4.16
C LYS A 162 -15.52 -1.45 -5.39
N GLU A 163 -15.64 -0.12 -5.33
CA GLU A 163 -15.18 0.77 -6.39
C GLU A 163 -13.69 0.61 -6.70
N LYS A 164 -12.83 0.42 -5.68
CA LYS A 164 -11.40 0.15 -5.89
C LYS A 164 -11.19 -1.17 -6.63
N VAL A 165 -11.91 -2.23 -6.24
CA VAL A 165 -11.80 -3.54 -6.89
C VAL A 165 -12.29 -3.45 -8.33
N ASP A 166 -13.42 -2.79 -8.58
CA ASP A 166 -13.96 -2.60 -9.92
C ASP A 166 -13.06 -1.73 -10.82
N ALA A 167 -12.29 -0.82 -10.22
CA ALA A 167 -11.29 -0.02 -10.91
C ALA A 167 -10.02 -0.81 -11.31
N GLY A 168 -9.84 -2.04 -10.80
CA GLY A 168 -8.73 -2.92 -11.14
C GLY A 168 -7.80 -3.28 -9.99
N CYS A 169 -8.21 -3.08 -8.73
CA CYS A 169 -7.49 -3.57 -7.56
C CYS A 169 -7.55 -5.11 -7.51
N GLU A 170 -6.41 -5.76 -7.41
CA GLU A 170 -6.27 -7.21 -7.52
C GLU A 170 -6.05 -7.91 -6.15
N PHE A 171 -5.71 -7.16 -5.11
CA PHE A 171 -5.62 -7.62 -3.72
C PHE A 171 -5.80 -6.45 -2.75
N LEU A 172 -6.09 -6.75 -1.50
CA LEU A 172 -6.27 -5.75 -0.46
C LEU A 172 -5.28 -5.99 0.68
N THR A 173 -4.81 -4.92 1.31
CA THR A 173 -4.04 -4.98 2.56
C THR A 173 -4.85 -4.25 3.64
N THR A 174 -5.07 -4.91 4.78
CA THR A 174 -5.83 -4.29 5.86
C THR A 174 -5.01 -3.23 6.58
N GLN A 175 -5.69 -2.20 7.09
CA GLN A 175 -5.16 -1.46 8.23
C GLN A 175 -4.97 -2.43 9.40
N MET A 176 -4.02 -2.13 10.31
CA MET A 176 -3.81 -2.95 11.51
C MET A 176 -5.11 -3.06 12.32
N PHE A 177 -5.30 -4.21 12.93
CA PHE A 177 -6.42 -4.52 13.81
C PHE A 177 -5.91 -5.42 14.95
N PHE A 178 -6.66 -5.49 16.06
CA PHE A 178 -6.25 -6.25 17.25
C PHE A 178 -7.27 -7.31 17.66
N ASP A 179 -8.44 -7.34 17.04
CA ASP A 179 -9.46 -8.38 17.25
C ASP A 179 -9.73 -9.14 15.95
N ASN A 180 -9.42 -10.42 15.94
CA ASN A 180 -9.65 -11.30 14.79
C ASN A 180 -11.14 -11.39 14.39
N ASN A 181 -12.08 -11.23 15.35
CA ASN A 181 -13.50 -11.26 15.01
C ASN A 181 -13.90 -10.07 14.13
N ILE A 182 -13.25 -8.91 14.31
CA ILE A 182 -13.46 -7.74 13.44
C ILE A 182 -13.00 -8.07 12.02
N LEU A 183 -11.82 -8.67 11.86
CA LEU A 183 -11.33 -9.11 10.57
C LEU A 183 -12.28 -10.13 9.91
N TYR A 184 -12.70 -11.16 10.63
CA TYR A 184 -13.60 -12.19 10.08
C TYR A 184 -14.95 -11.61 9.66
N ASN A 185 -15.52 -10.71 10.48
CA ASN A 185 -16.75 -10.00 10.14
C ASN A 185 -16.58 -9.11 8.89
N PHE A 186 -15.44 -8.42 8.79
CA PHE A 186 -15.11 -7.62 7.62
C PHE A 186 -15.03 -8.49 6.37
N MET A 187 -14.26 -9.58 6.40
CA MET A 187 -14.09 -10.49 5.26
C MET A 187 -15.44 -11.05 4.79
N TYR A 188 -16.32 -11.43 5.73
CA TYR A 188 -17.65 -11.92 5.40
C TYR A 188 -18.52 -10.86 4.72
N LYS A 189 -18.48 -9.61 5.20
CA LYS A 189 -19.20 -8.49 4.60
C LYS A 189 -18.64 -8.13 3.22
N ALA A 190 -17.32 -8.13 3.06
CA ALA A 190 -16.64 -7.90 1.79
C ALA A 190 -17.06 -8.95 0.75
N LEU A 191 -17.05 -10.23 1.12
CA LEU A 191 -17.49 -11.30 0.24
C LEU A 191 -18.97 -11.14 -0.17
N LYS A 192 -19.86 -10.79 0.77
CA LYS A 192 -21.26 -10.49 0.46
C LYS A 192 -21.44 -9.31 -0.51
N LYS A 193 -20.51 -8.36 -0.50
CA LYS A 193 -20.47 -7.22 -1.42
C LYS A 193 -19.90 -7.59 -2.80
N GLY A 194 -19.47 -8.84 -3.00
CA GLY A 194 -18.81 -9.29 -4.23
C GLY A 194 -17.35 -8.85 -4.33
N ILE A 195 -16.68 -8.70 -3.19
CA ILE A 195 -15.25 -8.45 -3.08
C ILE A 195 -14.61 -9.79 -2.73
N ASP A 196 -14.00 -10.44 -3.72
CA ASP A 196 -13.43 -11.80 -3.65
C ASP A 196 -11.91 -11.83 -3.90
N VAL A 197 -11.28 -10.66 -4.00
CA VAL A 197 -9.82 -10.56 -4.15
C VAL A 197 -9.11 -10.96 -2.85
N PRO A 198 -7.86 -11.47 -2.91
CA PRO A 198 -7.08 -11.81 -1.73
C PRO A 198 -6.94 -10.65 -0.75
N ILE A 199 -7.05 -10.94 0.55
CA ILE A 199 -6.88 -9.96 1.63
C ILE A 199 -5.65 -10.32 2.46
N VAL A 200 -4.69 -9.41 2.51
CA VAL A 200 -3.48 -9.51 3.34
C VAL A 200 -3.74 -8.83 4.67
N ALA A 201 -3.55 -9.55 5.77
CA ALA A 201 -3.70 -9.00 7.11
C ALA A 201 -2.48 -8.13 7.47
N GLY A 202 -2.70 -6.84 7.65
CA GLY A 202 -1.71 -5.89 8.16
C GLY A 202 -1.56 -6.05 9.67
N ILE A 203 -0.36 -6.43 10.13
CA ILE A 203 -0.08 -6.67 11.53
C ILE A 203 1.08 -5.78 11.96
N MET A 204 0.91 -5.08 13.07
CA MET A 204 1.98 -4.32 13.71
C MET A 204 2.22 -4.84 15.13
N PRO A 205 3.39 -5.47 15.40
CA PRO A 205 3.71 -5.93 16.74
C PRO A 205 3.79 -4.77 17.74
N VAL A 206 3.07 -4.89 18.86
CA VAL A 206 3.12 -3.92 19.94
C VAL A 206 4.30 -4.23 20.84
N THR A 207 5.31 -3.37 20.84
CA THR A 207 6.54 -3.58 21.62
C THR A 207 6.59 -2.76 22.91
N ASN A 208 5.80 -1.69 23.02
CA ASN A 208 5.77 -0.84 24.22
C ASN A 208 4.50 0.02 24.28
N ALA A 209 4.15 0.48 25.49
CA ALA A 209 2.96 1.29 25.74
C ALA A 209 2.97 2.66 25.04
N SER A 210 4.13 3.26 24.80
CA SER A 210 4.23 4.55 24.10
C SER A 210 3.92 4.44 22.61
N GLN A 211 4.11 3.27 22.03
CA GLN A 211 3.69 2.97 20.66
C GLN A 211 2.16 3.03 20.54
N ILE A 212 1.44 2.37 21.47
CA ILE A 212 -0.03 2.41 21.49
C ILE A 212 -0.55 3.85 21.61
N LYS A 213 -0.04 4.64 22.56
CA LYS A 213 -0.46 6.03 22.74
C LYS A 213 -0.27 6.94 21.53
N ARG A 214 0.51 6.53 20.54
CA ARG A 214 0.73 7.29 19.29
C ARG A 214 -0.18 6.87 18.16
N ILE A 215 -0.74 5.66 18.24
CA ILE A 215 -1.57 5.10 17.17
C ILE A 215 -3.06 5.08 17.52
N THR A 216 -3.41 5.38 18.76
CA THR A 216 -4.76 5.66 19.27
C THR A 216 -4.99 7.15 19.43
#